data_cb6cc9a0f7879b6398071687a2167328
#
_entry.id   cb6cc9a0f7879b6398071687a2167328
#
_cell.length_a   1.000
_cell.length_b   1.000
_cell.length_c   1.000
_cell.angle_alpha   90.00
_cell.angle_beta   90.00
_cell.angle_gamma   90.00
#
_symmetry.space_group_name_H-M   'P 1'
#
loop_
_entity.id
_entity.type
_entity.pdbx_description
1 polymer ?
#
loop_
_entity_poly.entity_id
_entity_poly.type
_entity_poly.pdbx_seq_one_letter_code
_entity_poly.pdbx_strand_id
1 'polypeptide(L)'
;LYSPDITQIRESVLERAAAFLVKISPLADISRTLSLLPGTVEVHVVSVGNECKELLFLMKKNDPASADPLIVCAGGFSFHRGEEVLAARTVERNGCEGAPVEGDCLYEPDVSLLKAGAFALPVTRFGVKKLHRNSHFYVSSFPVRGFPSRKFRIREVIPFTSANMKKMHTRFPQASITVRNFPLTVAEWRKKAGIADGGTGYLFGTTTHSGGKDVPV
;
A
#
# COMPACT_ATOMS: atom_id res chain seq x y z
N LEU A 1 7.32 16.36 23.32
CA LEU A 1 8.67 15.75 23.43
C LEU A 1 8.50 14.33 23.96
N TYR A 2 8.81 13.36 23.14
CA TYR A 2 8.83 11.96 23.58
C TYR A 2 10.18 11.69 24.26
N SER A 3 10.15 11.09 25.44
CA SER A 3 11.34 10.68 26.17
C SER A 3 11.47 9.15 26.12
N PRO A 4 12.65 8.59 25.86
CA PRO A 4 13.92 9.27 25.56
C PRO A 4 14.00 9.77 24.12
N ASP A 5 14.79 10.82 23.87
CA ASP A 5 15.13 11.27 22.52
C ASP A 5 16.16 10.31 21.90
N ILE A 6 15.67 9.46 20.99
CA ILE A 6 16.47 8.41 20.33
C ILE A 6 17.66 8.99 19.56
N THR A 7 17.50 10.18 18.98
CA THR A 7 18.56 10.81 18.17
C THR A 7 19.78 11.17 19.03
N GLN A 8 19.56 11.49 20.30
CA GLN A 8 20.64 11.86 21.24
C GLN A 8 21.32 10.63 21.88
N ILE A 9 20.56 9.57 22.18
CA ILE A 9 21.11 8.40 22.87
C ILE A 9 21.68 7.34 21.93
N ARG A 10 21.37 7.39 20.64
CA ARG A 10 21.74 6.37 19.63
C ARG A 10 23.22 6.03 19.66
N GLU A 11 24.10 7.03 19.64
CA GLU A 11 25.54 6.81 19.57
C GLU A 11 26.06 6.13 20.84
N SER A 12 25.65 6.60 22.00
CA SER A 12 26.07 6.01 23.27
C SER A 12 25.58 4.57 23.46
N VAL A 13 24.41 4.22 22.88
CA VAL A 13 23.91 2.84 22.89
C VAL A 13 24.75 1.97 21.94
N LEU A 14 25.01 2.43 20.71
CA LEU A 14 25.80 1.68 19.72
C LEU A 14 27.29 1.59 20.05
N GLU A 15 27.81 2.37 20.98
CA GLU A 15 29.15 2.17 21.53
C GLU A 15 29.24 0.94 22.44
N ARG A 16 28.14 0.56 23.08
CA ARG A 16 28.04 -0.50 24.08
C ARG A 16 27.31 -1.75 23.58
N ALA A 17 26.54 -1.64 22.50
CA ALA A 17 25.75 -2.70 21.93
C ALA A 17 26.07 -2.92 20.46
N ALA A 18 26.04 -4.17 20.00
CA ALA A 18 26.25 -4.52 18.60
C ALA A 18 25.13 -4.02 17.68
N ALA A 19 23.92 -3.85 18.23
CA ALA A 19 22.75 -3.38 17.51
C ALA A 19 21.80 -2.65 18.47
N PHE A 20 21.00 -1.75 17.90
CA PHE A 20 19.96 -1.01 18.60
C PHE A 20 18.63 -1.09 17.82
N LEU A 21 17.63 -1.74 18.43
CA LEU A 21 16.30 -1.85 17.86
C LEU A 21 15.37 -0.81 18.49
N VAL A 22 14.73 0.00 17.67
CA VAL A 22 13.81 1.04 18.13
C VAL A 22 12.42 0.81 17.55
N LYS A 23 11.42 0.83 18.42
CA LYS A 23 10.01 0.82 18.04
C LYS A 23 9.49 2.26 17.91
N ILE A 24 8.86 2.56 16.80
CA ILE A 24 8.31 3.89 16.47
C ILE A 24 6.83 3.75 16.10
N SER A 25 6.08 4.83 16.32
CA SER A 25 4.66 4.91 15.96
C SER A 25 4.42 4.58 14.48
N PRO A 26 3.37 3.83 14.15
CA PRO A 26 2.99 3.57 12.76
C PRO A 26 2.63 4.83 11.98
N LEU A 27 2.39 5.96 12.65
CA LEU A 27 2.13 7.25 12.00
C LEU A 27 3.41 7.93 11.49
N ALA A 28 4.59 7.53 11.96
CA ALA A 28 5.86 8.13 11.53
C ALA A 28 6.13 7.87 10.05
N ASP A 29 6.69 8.85 9.36
CA ASP A 29 7.18 8.69 7.98
C ASP A 29 8.51 7.93 7.98
N ILE A 30 8.60 6.85 7.22
CA ILE A 30 9.79 5.99 7.17
C ILE A 30 11.00 6.75 6.62
N SER A 31 10.83 7.51 5.54
CA SER A 31 11.92 8.24 4.89
C SER A 31 12.51 9.31 5.81
N ARG A 32 11.63 10.07 6.46
CA ARG A 32 12.02 11.08 7.45
C ARG A 32 12.68 10.43 8.66
N THR A 33 12.16 9.31 9.15
CA THR A 33 12.75 8.61 10.29
C THR A 33 14.14 8.07 9.96
N LEU A 34 14.34 7.51 8.77
CA LEU A 34 15.66 7.07 8.30
C LEU A 34 16.68 8.21 8.26
N SER A 35 16.27 9.42 7.87
CA SER A 35 17.16 10.58 7.89
C SER A 35 17.56 11.02 9.30
N LEU A 36 16.72 10.76 10.30
CA LEU A 36 16.98 11.07 11.71
C LEU A 36 17.74 9.96 12.44
N LEU A 37 17.70 8.72 11.93
CA LEU A 37 18.31 7.53 12.53
C LEU A 37 19.35 6.91 11.58
N PRO A 38 20.49 7.62 11.30
CA PRO A 38 21.56 7.05 10.51
C PRO A 38 22.13 5.79 11.17
N GLY A 39 22.64 4.84 10.35
CA GLY A 39 23.05 3.52 10.82
C GLY A 39 21.91 2.49 10.85
N THR A 40 20.70 2.87 10.44
CA THR A 40 19.59 1.91 10.25
C THR A 40 19.91 0.98 9.08
N VAL A 41 19.90 -0.32 9.33
CA VAL A 41 20.17 -1.39 8.35
C VAL A 41 18.89 -2.11 7.91
N GLU A 42 17.88 -2.14 8.78
CA GLU A 42 16.59 -2.76 8.51
C GLU A 42 15.44 -1.92 9.07
N VAL A 43 14.32 -1.91 8.36
CA VAL A 43 13.05 -1.35 8.81
C VAL A 43 11.97 -2.42 8.67
N HIS A 44 11.35 -2.82 9.78
CA HIS A 44 10.23 -3.74 9.75
C HIS A 44 8.92 -2.98 9.88
N VAL A 45 8.03 -3.14 8.91
CA VAL A 45 6.68 -2.60 8.91
C VAL A 45 5.73 -3.69 9.39
N VAL A 46 5.39 -3.65 10.67
CA VAL A 46 4.56 -4.68 11.30
C VAL A 46 3.10 -4.37 11.06
N SER A 47 2.39 -5.31 10.42
CA SER A 47 0.94 -5.21 10.19
C SER A 47 0.21 -6.45 10.75
N VAL A 48 -0.98 -6.23 11.30
CA VAL A 48 -1.88 -7.29 11.78
C VAL A 48 -3.30 -6.94 11.35
N GLY A 49 -3.99 -7.88 10.70
CA GLY A 49 -5.36 -7.65 10.22
C GLY A 49 -5.47 -6.51 9.20
N ASN A 50 -4.44 -6.29 8.39
CA ASN A 50 -4.33 -5.19 7.42
C ASN A 50 -4.29 -3.78 8.07
N GLU A 51 -3.79 -3.70 9.30
CA GLU A 51 -3.53 -2.45 10.02
C GLU A 51 -2.06 -2.39 10.41
N CYS A 52 -1.37 -1.28 10.09
CA CYS A 52 0.01 -1.06 10.51
C CYS A 52 0.05 -0.79 12.02
N LYS A 53 0.71 -1.67 12.76
CA LYS A 53 0.78 -1.60 14.23
C LYS A 53 2.02 -0.87 14.70
N GLU A 54 3.16 -1.15 14.11
CA GLU A 54 4.45 -0.65 14.57
C GLU A 54 5.43 -0.53 13.41
N LEU A 55 6.42 0.35 13.59
CA LEU A 55 7.63 0.43 12.77
C LEU A 55 8.82 0.09 13.67
N LEU A 56 9.66 -0.86 13.25
CA LEU A 56 10.88 -1.23 13.96
C LEU A 56 12.07 -0.83 13.10
N PHE A 57 13.01 -0.08 13.69
CA PHE A 57 14.25 0.35 13.05
C PHE A 57 15.42 -0.34 13.73
N LEU A 58 16.15 -1.19 13.01
CA LEU A 58 17.35 -1.85 13.47
C LEU A 58 18.57 -1.05 13.01
N MET A 59 19.33 -0.54 13.97
CA MET A 59 20.56 0.21 13.73
C MET A 59 21.79 -0.61 14.10
N LYS A 60 22.87 -0.46 13.33
CA LYS A 60 24.19 -1.01 13.62
C LYS A 60 25.27 0.04 13.36
N LYS A 61 26.33 0.00 14.14
CA LYS A 61 27.45 0.93 13.98
C LYS A 61 28.29 0.53 12.76
N ASN A 62 28.55 1.50 11.87
CA ASN A 62 29.42 1.34 10.70
C ASN A 62 29.08 0.16 9.76
N ASP A 63 27.83 -0.25 9.74
CA ASP A 63 27.37 -1.29 8.82
C ASP A 63 27.06 -0.68 7.44
N PRO A 64 27.70 -1.15 6.35
CA PRO A 64 27.47 -0.62 5.00
C PRO A 64 26.03 -0.80 4.52
N ALA A 65 25.27 -1.77 5.06
CA ALA A 65 23.84 -1.96 4.74
C ALA A 65 22.97 -0.73 5.09
N SER A 66 23.46 0.18 5.93
CA SER A 66 22.76 1.43 6.25
C SER A 66 22.67 2.41 5.08
N ALA A 67 23.45 2.25 4.02
CA ALA A 67 23.37 3.06 2.82
C ALA A 67 22.09 2.81 2.02
N ASP A 68 21.60 1.56 2.03
CA ASP A 68 20.31 1.16 1.42
C ASP A 68 19.61 0.13 2.32
N PRO A 69 18.92 0.57 3.39
CA PRO A 69 18.32 -0.30 4.38
C PRO A 69 17.30 -1.26 3.77
N LEU A 70 17.31 -2.52 4.26
CA LEU A 70 16.30 -3.51 3.92
C LEU A 70 14.95 -3.14 4.56
N ILE A 71 13.90 -3.07 3.79
CA ILE A 71 12.53 -2.89 4.29
C ILE A 71 11.81 -4.22 4.26
N VAL A 72 11.29 -4.64 5.41
CA VAL A 72 10.59 -5.91 5.59
C VAL A 72 9.11 -5.65 5.87
N CYS A 73 8.25 -6.26 5.06
CA CYS A 73 6.80 -6.15 5.13
C CYS A 73 6.14 -7.51 5.43
N ALA A 74 4.81 -7.53 5.48
CA ALA A 74 4.03 -8.74 5.67
C ALA A 74 4.30 -9.82 4.60
N GLY A 75 4.03 -11.08 4.93
CA GLY A 75 4.14 -12.21 4.00
C GLY A 75 5.55 -12.49 3.49
N GLY A 76 6.58 -12.04 4.19
CA GLY A 76 7.98 -12.20 3.78
C GLY A 76 8.40 -11.29 2.62
N PHE A 77 7.59 -10.32 2.25
CA PHE A 77 7.96 -9.33 1.23
C PHE A 77 9.00 -8.37 1.79
N SER A 78 10.16 -8.34 1.17
CA SER A 78 11.25 -7.44 1.55
C SER A 78 11.92 -6.84 0.31
N PHE A 79 12.51 -5.65 0.47
CA PHE A 79 13.18 -4.96 -0.62
C PHE A 79 14.12 -3.89 -0.08
N HIS A 80 15.15 -3.56 -0.85
CA HIS A 80 15.96 -2.38 -0.64
C HIS A 80 15.29 -1.16 -1.29
N ARG A 81 15.43 0.02 -0.71
CA ARG A 81 14.78 1.24 -1.23
C ARG A 81 15.16 1.54 -2.67
N GLY A 82 16.42 1.29 -3.04
CA GLY A 82 16.89 1.43 -4.42
C GLY A 82 16.12 0.59 -5.42
N GLU A 83 15.63 -0.58 -5.04
CA GLU A 83 14.83 -1.45 -5.91
C GLU A 83 13.48 -0.81 -6.29
N GLU A 84 12.79 -0.16 -5.34
CA GLU A 84 11.54 0.55 -5.65
C GLU A 84 11.78 1.72 -6.60
N VAL A 85 12.89 2.45 -6.43
CA VAL A 85 13.26 3.55 -7.35
C VAL A 85 13.49 3.03 -8.77
N LEU A 86 14.17 1.90 -8.92
CA LEU A 86 14.39 1.26 -10.23
C LEU A 86 13.09 0.73 -10.84
N ALA A 87 12.25 0.09 -10.01
CA ALA A 87 10.93 -0.39 -10.41
C ALA A 87 10.03 0.76 -10.88
N ALA A 88 10.02 1.89 -10.16
CA ALA A 88 9.24 3.07 -10.53
C ALA A 88 9.64 3.61 -11.90
N ARG A 89 10.94 3.73 -12.19
CA ARG A 89 11.44 4.14 -13.51
C ARG A 89 11.04 3.17 -14.62
N THR A 90 11.04 1.87 -14.33
CA THR A 90 10.63 0.83 -15.29
C THR A 90 9.15 0.94 -15.61
N VAL A 91 8.34 1.12 -14.57
CA VAL A 91 6.89 1.30 -14.66
C VAL A 91 6.52 2.56 -15.46
N GLU A 92 7.22 3.67 -15.21
CA GLU A 92 7.03 4.92 -15.97
C GLU A 92 7.32 4.77 -17.47
N ARG A 93 8.40 4.04 -17.82
CA ARG A 93 8.80 3.84 -19.23
C ARG A 93 7.83 2.92 -19.98
N ASN A 94 7.41 1.84 -19.35
CA ASN A 94 6.71 0.75 -20.04
C ASN A 94 5.19 0.92 -20.01
N GLY A 95 4.68 1.86 -19.22
CA GLY A 95 3.26 1.95 -18.89
C GLY A 95 2.81 0.67 -18.15
N CYS A 96 2.24 0.79 -16.99
CA CYS A 96 1.80 -0.37 -16.21
C CYS A 96 0.34 -0.31 -15.83
N GLU A 97 -0.36 0.67 -16.38
CA GLU A 97 -1.75 0.89 -16.05
C GLU A 97 -2.62 -0.12 -16.80
N GLY A 98 -3.60 -0.69 -16.11
CA GLY A 98 -4.57 -1.62 -16.64
C GLY A 98 -5.98 -1.16 -16.29
N ALA A 99 -6.89 -1.24 -17.26
CA ALA A 99 -8.32 -1.12 -16.94
C ALA A 99 -8.79 -2.40 -16.23
N PRO A 100 -9.64 -2.30 -15.21
CA PRO A 100 -10.24 -3.47 -14.59
C PRO A 100 -11.25 -4.09 -15.57
N VAL A 101 -11.25 -5.40 -15.66
CA VAL A 101 -12.19 -6.16 -16.52
C VAL A 101 -12.91 -7.18 -15.65
N GLU A 102 -14.18 -7.46 -15.96
CA GLU A 102 -14.93 -8.53 -15.35
C GLU A 102 -14.18 -9.86 -15.51
N GLY A 103 -14.07 -10.63 -14.44
CA GLY A 103 -13.32 -11.88 -14.42
C GLY A 103 -11.85 -11.73 -14.00
N ASP A 104 -11.27 -10.54 -14.00
CA ASP A 104 -9.92 -10.31 -13.50
C ASP A 104 -9.81 -10.48 -11.98
N CYS A 105 -8.59 -10.69 -11.51
CA CYS A 105 -8.25 -10.65 -10.09
C CYS A 105 -7.87 -9.22 -9.70
N LEU A 106 -8.55 -8.67 -8.70
CA LEU A 106 -8.19 -7.41 -8.06
C LEU A 106 -7.34 -7.69 -6.80
N TYR A 107 -6.28 -6.95 -6.63
CA TYR A 107 -5.39 -7.04 -5.46
C TYR A 107 -5.39 -5.72 -4.71
N GLU A 108 -5.70 -5.81 -3.43
CA GLU A 108 -5.48 -4.74 -2.47
C GLU A 108 -4.26 -5.10 -1.63
N PRO A 109 -3.11 -4.42 -1.81
CA PRO A 109 -1.89 -4.72 -1.08
C PRO A 109 -2.07 -4.65 0.43
N ASP A 110 -1.32 -5.47 1.15
CA ASP A 110 -1.21 -5.33 2.60
C ASP A 110 -0.75 -3.91 2.95
N VAL A 111 -1.27 -3.39 4.05
CA VAL A 111 -0.97 -2.02 4.51
C VAL A 111 0.51 -1.81 4.74
N SER A 112 1.29 -2.87 5.07
CA SER A 112 2.74 -2.75 5.27
C SER A 112 3.47 -2.37 3.98
N LEU A 113 3.05 -2.89 2.82
CA LEU A 113 3.62 -2.52 1.53
C LEU A 113 3.30 -1.05 1.19
N LEU A 114 2.06 -0.63 1.48
CA LEU A 114 1.64 0.76 1.26
C LEU A 114 2.41 1.71 2.16
N LYS A 115 2.58 1.35 3.43
CA LYS A 115 3.34 2.12 4.41
C LYS A 115 4.82 2.20 4.05
N ALA A 116 5.37 1.11 3.50
CA ALA A 116 6.76 1.04 3.03
C ALA A 116 7.01 1.80 1.72
N GLY A 117 5.95 2.20 1.02
CA GLY A 117 6.06 2.87 -0.28
C GLY A 117 6.37 1.93 -1.44
N ALA A 118 6.12 0.62 -1.32
CA ALA A 118 6.31 -0.37 -2.37
C ALA A 118 5.18 -0.31 -3.41
N PHE A 119 5.22 0.68 -4.29
CA PHE A 119 4.12 0.94 -5.25
C PHE A 119 4.40 0.41 -6.65
N ALA A 120 5.66 0.31 -7.06
CA ALA A 120 6.06 -0.16 -8.37
C ALA A 120 6.56 -1.61 -8.33
N LEU A 121 7.18 -2.04 -7.24
CA LEU A 121 7.65 -3.40 -7.04
C LEU A 121 6.57 -4.48 -7.25
N PRO A 122 5.30 -4.33 -6.86
CA PRO A 122 4.27 -5.30 -7.20
C PRO A 122 4.14 -5.54 -8.70
N VAL A 123 4.27 -4.50 -9.53
CA VAL A 123 4.21 -4.61 -10.99
C VAL A 123 5.39 -5.43 -11.51
N THR A 124 6.60 -5.09 -11.11
CA THR A 124 7.81 -5.71 -11.62
C THR A 124 8.05 -7.13 -11.10
N ARG A 125 7.69 -7.40 -9.84
CA ARG A 125 7.93 -8.71 -9.21
C ARG A 125 6.83 -9.73 -9.48
N PHE A 126 5.56 -9.27 -9.62
CA PHE A 126 4.41 -10.16 -9.76
C PHE A 126 3.71 -10.07 -11.11
N GLY A 127 4.12 -9.16 -11.99
CA GLY A 127 3.51 -8.99 -13.30
C GLY A 127 2.07 -8.46 -13.26
N VAL A 128 1.64 -7.88 -12.15
CA VAL A 128 0.33 -7.26 -12.03
C VAL A 128 0.32 -5.87 -12.67
N LYS A 129 -0.83 -5.40 -13.13
CA LYS A 129 -1.00 -4.04 -13.66
C LYS A 129 -1.61 -3.15 -12.59
N LYS A 130 -1.14 -1.91 -12.50
CA LYS A 130 -1.69 -0.90 -11.60
C LYS A 130 -2.94 -0.27 -12.25
N LEU A 131 -4.02 -0.03 -11.51
CA LEU A 131 -5.21 0.61 -12.07
C LEU A 131 -4.99 2.09 -12.38
N HIS A 132 -4.19 2.76 -11.55
CA HIS A 132 -3.80 4.16 -11.72
C HIS A 132 -2.61 4.46 -10.82
N ARG A 133 -1.76 5.43 -11.20
CA ARG A 133 -0.57 5.82 -10.42
C ARG A 133 -0.87 6.07 -8.93
N ASN A 134 -2.02 6.63 -8.61
CA ASN A 134 -2.41 7.04 -7.25
C ASN A 134 -3.40 6.08 -6.58
N SER A 135 -3.90 5.03 -7.24
CA SER A 135 -4.93 4.13 -6.68
C SER A 135 -4.34 3.04 -5.80
N HIS A 136 -3.15 2.56 -6.13
CA HIS A 136 -2.49 1.43 -5.45
C HIS A 136 -3.38 0.18 -5.32
N PHE A 137 -4.28 -0.01 -6.28
CA PHE A 137 -4.93 -1.27 -6.58
C PHE A 137 -4.26 -1.88 -7.82
N TYR A 138 -4.22 -3.20 -7.86
CA TYR A 138 -3.58 -3.93 -8.95
C TYR A 138 -4.52 -4.97 -9.51
N VAL A 139 -4.37 -5.30 -10.79
CA VAL A 139 -5.16 -6.31 -11.48
C VAL A 139 -4.30 -7.26 -12.27
N SER A 140 -4.79 -8.47 -12.45
CA SER A 140 -4.26 -9.43 -13.43
C SER A 140 -5.36 -10.35 -13.92
N SER A 141 -5.23 -10.86 -15.14
CA SER A 141 -6.18 -11.81 -15.73
C SER A 141 -6.10 -13.19 -15.07
N PHE A 142 -4.98 -13.51 -14.42
CA PHE A 142 -4.77 -14.79 -13.73
C PHE A 142 -4.37 -14.57 -12.27
N PRO A 143 -4.75 -15.51 -11.37
CA PRO A 143 -4.35 -15.44 -9.97
C PRO A 143 -2.83 -15.44 -9.78
N VAL A 144 -2.31 -14.44 -9.07
CA VAL A 144 -0.89 -14.32 -8.72
C VAL A 144 -0.66 -14.86 -7.30
N ARG A 145 0.40 -15.67 -7.15
CA ARG A 145 0.83 -16.20 -5.84
C ARG A 145 1.94 -15.34 -5.24
N GLY A 146 2.04 -15.39 -3.90
CA GLY A 146 3.13 -14.71 -3.18
C GLY A 146 3.00 -13.20 -3.03
N PHE A 147 2.04 -12.54 -3.68
CA PHE A 147 1.78 -11.12 -3.50
C PHE A 147 1.02 -10.89 -2.18
N PRO A 148 1.61 -10.23 -1.17
CA PRO A 148 0.92 -9.94 0.09
C PRO A 148 -0.20 -8.93 -0.13
N SER A 149 -1.42 -9.43 -0.24
CA SER A 149 -2.60 -8.66 -0.61
C SER A 149 -3.88 -9.40 -0.27
N ARG A 150 -4.96 -8.67 -0.06
CA ARG A 150 -6.29 -9.22 -0.19
C ARG A 150 -6.60 -9.41 -1.68
N LYS A 151 -7.23 -10.54 -2.03
CA LYS A 151 -7.51 -10.93 -3.42
C LYS A 151 -9.00 -11.05 -3.63
N PHE A 152 -9.48 -10.47 -4.71
CA PHE A 152 -10.89 -10.46 -5.08
C PHE A 152 -11.04 -10.83 -6.55
N ARG A 153 -12.17 -11.41 -6.93
CA ARG A 153 -12.56 -11.58 -8.33
C ARG A 153 -13.49 -10.43 -8.70
N ILE A 154 -13.15 -9.68 -9.75
CA ILE A 154 -14.00 -8.62 -10.28
C ILE A 154 -15.24 -9.26 -10.89
N ARG A 155 -16.41 -8.94 -10.35
CA ARG A 155 -17.69 -9.38 -10.88
C ARG A 155 -18.27 -8.41 -11.87
N GLU A 156 -17.98 -7.13 -11.70
CA GLU A 156 -18.49 -6.06 -12.54
C GLU A 156 -17.65 -4.80 -12.38
N VAL A 157 -17.56 -4.00 -13.44
CA VAL A 157 -16.97 -2.67 -13.42
C VAL A 157 -18.07 -1.65 -13.72
N ILE A 158 -18.31 -0.76 -12.78
CA ILE A 158 -19.44 0.19 -12.85
C ILE A 158 -18.87 1.62 -12.94
N PRO A 159 -19.05 2.32 -14.07
CA PRO A 159 -18.65 3.72 -14.17
C PRO A 159 -19.33 4.59 -13.11
N PHE A 160 -18.56 5.47 -12.48
CA PHE A 160 -19.07 6.39 -11.47
C PHE A 160 -19.89 7.51 -12.13
N THR A 161 -21.21 7.30 -12.23
CA THR A 161 -22.17 8.24 -12.77
C THR A 161 -23.34 8.43 -11.82
N SER A 162 -24.04 9.57 -11.93
CA SER A 162 -25.23 9.83 -11.11
C SER A 162 -26.34 8.78 -11.32
N ALA A 163 -26.46 8.25 -12.52
CA ALA A 163 -27.45 7.22 -12.85
C ALA A 163 -27.10 5.88 -12.15
N ASN A 164 -25.83 5.46 -12.18
CA ASN A 164 -25.37 4.25 -11.52
C ASN A 164 -25.46 4.38 -10.00
N MET A 165 -25.09 5.53 -9.46
CA MET A 165 -25.19 5.80 -8.01
C MET A 165 -26.61 5.63 -7.46
N LYS A 166 -27.62 6.09 -8.18
CA LYS A 166 -29.03 5.93 -7.79
C LYS A 166 -29.48 4.46 -7.73
N LYS A 167 -28.86 3.58 -8.51
CA LYS A 167 -29.20 2.15 -8.58
C LYS A 167 -28.41 1.30 -7.57
N MET A 168 -27.39 1.85 -6.93
CA MET A 168 -26.50 1.10 -6.04
C MET A 168 -27.23 0.49 -4.86
N HIS A 169 -28.14 1.21 -4.22
CA HIS A 169 -28.90 0.69 -3.07
C HIS A 169 -29.67 -0.58 -3.40
N THR A 170 -30.37 -0.60 -4.55
CA THR A 170 -31.15 -1.77 -4.95
C THR A 170 -30.25 -2.96 -5.30
N ARG A 171 -29.08 -2.71 -5.88
CA ARG A 171 -28.17 -3.77 -6.31
C ARG A 171 -27.26 -4.28 -5.17
N PHE A 172 -26.85 -3.38 -4.30
CA PHE A 172 -25.92 -3.63 -3.21
C PHE A 172 -26.42 -2.98 -1.92
N PRO A 173 -27.48 -3.52 -1.30
CA PRO A 173 -28.07 -2.91 -0.09
C PRO A 173 -27.10 -2.92 1.09
N GLN A 174 -26.15 -3.85 1.10
CA GLN A 174 -25.10 -3.99 2.11
C GLN A 174 -23.80 -4.45 1.46
N ALA A 175 -22.68 -3.76 1.78
CA ALA A 175 -21.35 -4.11 1.27
C ALA A 175 -20.23 -3.50 2.14
N SER A 176 -19.07 -4.16 2.14
CA SER A 176 -17.81 -3.55 2.57
C SER A 176 -17.29 -2.62 1.47
N ILE A 177 -16.99 -1.36 1.81
CA ILE A 177 -16.55 -0.35 0.85
C ILE A 177 -15.11 0.04 1.13
N THR A 178 -14.28 0.06 0.09
CA THR A 178 -12.92 0.63 0.11
C THR A 178 -12.80 1.66 -1.01
N VAL A 179 -12.24 2.83 -0.70
CA VAL A 179 -11.99 3.88 -1.70
C VAL A 179 -10.52 4.28 -1.72
N ARG A 180 -9.98 4.45 -2.93
CA ARG A 180 -8.62 4.98 -3.15
C ARG A 180 -8.59 5.78 -4.43
N ASN A 181 -8.14 7.04 -4.36
CA ASN A 181 -8.15 7.95 -5.50
C ASN A 181 -9.55 8.02 -6.14
N PHE A 182 -10.54 8.30 -5.31
CA PHE A 182 -11.96 8.32 -5.68
C PHE A 182 -12.62 9.62 -5.23
N PRO A 183 -13.59 10.17 -5.96
CA PRO A 183 -14.22 11.47 -5.65
C PRO A 183 -14.98 11.55 -4.33
N LEU A 184 -15.32 10.41 -3.74
CA LEU A 184 -16.07 10.35 -2.49
C LEU A 184 -15.28 9.58 -1.41
N THR A 185 -15.46 9.99 -0.17
CA THR A 185 -15.09 9.17 0.99
C THR A 185 -16.06 7.98 1.15
N VAL A 186 -15.67 6.96 1.91
CA VAL A 186 -16.56 5.82 2.23
C VAL A 186 -17.87 6.29 2.86
N ALA A 187 -17.81 7.23 3.80
CA ALA A 187 -18.99 7.76 4.48
C ALA A 187 -19.93 8.51 3.52
N GLU A 188 -19.39 9.34 2.64
CA GLU A 188 -20.16 10.04 1.62
C GLU A 188 -20.80 9.09 0.62
N TRP A 189 -20.04 8.06 0.18
CA TRP A 189 -20.58 7.07 -0.75
C TRP A 189 -21.72 6.28 -0.11
N ARG A 190 -21.54 5.77 1.11
CA ARG A 190 -22.60 5.10 1.86
C ARG A 190 -23.86 5.96 1.98
N LYS A 191 -23.70 7.22 2.39
CA LYS A 191 -24.82 8.15 2.54
C LYS A 191 -25.54 8.41 1.21
N LYS A 192 -24.78 8.68 0.13
CA LYS A 192 -25.38 8.99 -1.19
C LYS A 192 -26.04 7.78 -1.86
N ALA A 193 -25.47 6.60 -1.69
CA ALA A 193 -25.95 5.37 -2.32
C ALA A 193 -26.89 4.56 -1.42
N GLY A 194 -27.04 4.90 -0.13
CA GLY A 194 -27.89 4.15 0.81
C GLY A 194 -27.37 2.76 1.14
N ILE A 195 -26.06 2.52 1.10
CA ILE A 195 -25.46 1.20 1.30
C ILE A 195 -25.11 0.99 2.78
N ALA A 196 -25.66 -0.02 3.43
CA ALA A 196 -25.31 -0.42 4.78
C ALA A 196 -23.90 -1.04 4.84
N ASP A 197 -23.27 -1.02 6.03
CA ASP A 197 -21.98 -1.67 6.23
C ASP A 197 -22.12 -3.18 6.40
N GLY A 198 -21.07 -3.94 5.98
CA GLY A 198 -21.00 -5.40 6.14
C GLY A 198 -21.50 -6.17 4.94
N GLY A 199 -22.05 -7.37 5.19
CA GLY A 199 -22.41 -8.33 4.12
C GLY A 199 -21.20 -9.05 3.53
N THR A 200 -21.42 -9.82 2.49
CA THR A 200 -20.39 -10.61 1.79
C THR A 200 -19.82 -9.90 0.56
N GLY A 201 -20.45 -8.80 0.14
CA GLY A 201 -20.05 -8.02 -1.03
C GLY A 201 -18.94 -7.01 -0.70
N TYR A 202 -18.05 -6.79 -1.67
CA TYR A 202 -17.02 -5.74 -1.61
C TYR A 202 -17.20 -4.78 -2.78
N LEU A 203 -17.18 -3.49 -2.48
CA LEU A 203 -17.17 -2.40 -3.47
C LEU A 203 -15.86 -1.63 -3.35
N PHE A 204 -15.19 -1.47 -4.48
CA PHE A 204 -13.94 -0.72 -4.57
C PHE A 204 -14.18 0.51 -5.44
N GLY A 205 -14.10 1.71 -4.83
CA GLY A 205 -14.12 2.97 -5.57
C GLY A 205 -12.70 3.41 -5.89
N THR A 206 -12.43 3.59 -7.18
CA THR A 206 -11.09 4.00 -7.61
C THR A 206 -11.16 4.81 -8.91
N THR A 207 -10.05 5.41 -9.29
CA THR A 207 -9.85 6.00 -10.61
C THR A 207 -8.96 5.08 -11.43
N THR A 208 -9.31 4.90 -12.68
CA THR A 208 -8.50 4.18 -13.68
C THR A 208 -8.09 5.14 -14.78
N HIS A 209 -7.00 4.83 -15.49
CA HIS A 209 -6.62 5.57 -16.68
C HIS A 209 -7.13 4.83 -17.92
N SER A 210 -7.99 5.45 -18.70
CA SER A 210 -8.56 4.85 -19.91
C SER A 210 -8.73 5.89 -21.01
N GLY A 211 -8.27 5.59 -22.23
CA GLY A 211 -8.39 6.49 -23.38
C GLY A 211 -7.72 7.86 -23.19
N GLY A 212 -6.61 7.92 -22.43
CA GLY A 212 -5.90 9.17 -22.14
C GLY A 212 -6.56 10.04 -21.06
N LYS A 213 -7.55 9.53 -20.35
CA LYS A 213 -8.28 10.26 -19.28
C LYS A 213 -8.39 9.43 -18.01
N ASP A 214 -8.44 10.13 -16.88
CA ASP A 214 -8.72 9.54 -15.58
C ASP A 214 -10.23 9.36 -15.41
N VAL A 215 -10.68 8.12 -15.23
CA VAL A 215 -12.09 7.75 -15.15
C VAL A 215 -12.37 7.09 -13.80
N PRO A 216 -13.24 7.67 -12.94
CA PRO A 216 -13.69 7.03 -11.72
C PRO A 216 -14.60 5.83 -12.01
N VAL A 217 -14.35 4.72 -11.35
CA VAL A 217 -15.11 3.45 -11.42
C VAL A 217 -15.38 2.87 -10.05
#